data_2b6d29a58a22da94a38ef94e50345e18
#
_entry.id   2b6d29a58a22da94a38ef94e50345e18
#
_cell.length_a   1.000
_cell.length_b   1.000
_cell.length_c   1.000
_cell.angle_alpha   90.00
_cell.angle_beta   90.00
_cell.angle_gamma   90.00
#
_symmetry.space_group_name_H-M   'P 1'
#
loop_
_entity.id
_entity.type
_entity.pdbx_description
1 polymer ?
#
loop_
_entity_poly.entity_id
_entity_poly.type
_entity_poly.pdbx_seq_one_letter_code
_entity_poly.pdbx_strand_id
1 'polypeptide(L)'
;MNNIILNNGVEMPQLGFGTYLIPEDKFESAICEAYDLGYRQFDTAWRYHNEVALVKALKNHNVKREDVFITTKVNADALYKHPYYYGWRMIQNIPYRTIENAIEESLDNLKWGDYVDLFLVHFPWPMFMKMYKALDKFYKQGRIRAIGVSSFLPPHIEALKEVSDIVPAVNQFEISPLNTQKELIKYCQDKGIAVEAMSTFSHFRSLEPRQEIIENDIIKSIAEKYRKSTVQIVLRWLYQQNIIL
;
A
#
# COMPACT_ATOMS: atom_id res chain seq x y z
N MET A 1 4.75 0.42 -18.91
CA MET A 1 4.71 -0.55 -17.79
C MET A 1 3.44 -1.37 -17.91
N ASN A 2 3.41 -2.61 -17.40
CA ASN A 2 2.18 -3.39 -17.43
C ASN A 2 1.25 -2.95 -16.28
N ASN A 3 -0.05 -3.09 -16.51
CA ASN A 3 -1.06 -2.94 -15.47
C ASN A 3 -1.59 -4.31 -15.06
N ILE A 4 -2.00 -4.44 -13.81
CA ILE A 4 -2.77 -5.55 -13.27
C ILE A 4 -4.23 -5.12 -13.24
N ILE A 5 -5.12 -5.95 -13.80
CA ILE A 5 -6.56 -5.72 -13.69
C ILE A 5 -7.04 -6.31 -12.37
N LEU A 6 -7.51 -5.46 -11.48
CA LEU A 6 -8.06 -5.86 -10.19
C LEU A 6 -9.41 -6.57 -10.36
N ASN A 7 -9.87 -7.29 -9.34
CA ASN A 7 -11.12 -8.08 -9.38
C ASN A 7 -12.39 -7.24 -9.64
N ASN A 8 -12.32 -5.94 -9.50
CA ASN A 8 -13.40 -5.00 -9.80
C ASN A 8 -13.22 -4.23 -11.13
N GLY A 9 -12.24 -4.64 -11.96
CA GLY A 9 -11.96 -4.06 -13.27
C GLY A 9 -11.07 -2.81 -13.27
N VAL A 10 -10.66 -2.32 -12.10
CA VAL A 10 -9.72 -1.19 -12.02
C VAL A 10 -8.32 -1.64 -12.45
N GLU A 11 -7.69 -0.88 -13.33
CA GLU A 11 -6.31 -1.10 -13.74
C GLU A 11 -5.34 -0.45 -12.76
N MET A 12 -4.40 -1.22 -12.22
CA MET A 12 -3.37 -0.79 -11.28
C MET A 12 -1.98 -1.01 -11.89
N PRO A 13 -1.10 0.00 -11.94
CA PRO A 13 0.27 -0.19 -12.41
C PRO A 13 0.99 -1.25 -11.59
N GLN A 14 1.69 -2.16 -12.26
CA GLN A 14 2.41 -3.25 -11.58
C GLN A 14 3.67 -2.79 -10.85
N LEU A 15 4.15 -1.57 -11.14
CA LEU A 15 5.32 -0.98 -10.48
C LEU A 15 4.91 0.34 -9.82
N GLY A 16 5.06 0.40 -8.51
CA GLY A 16 4.75 1.55 -7.68
C GLY A 16 5.96 2.12 -6.94
N PHE A 17 5.75 3.29 -6.36
CA PHE A 17 6.73 4.01 -5.56
C PHE A 17 6.17 4.24 -4.15
N GLY A 18 6.80 3.61 -3.14
CA GLY A 18 6.43 3.77 -1.74
C GLY A 18 6.99 5.05 -1.14
N THR A 19 6.17 5.77 -0.37
CA THR A 19 6.54 7.07 0.21
C THR A 19 6.95 7.00 1.69
N TYR A 20 6.98 5.81 2.29
CA TYR A 20 7.29 5.64 3.71
C TYR A 20 8.73 6.03 4.04
N LEU A 21 8.91 6.85 5.07
CA LEU A 21 10.20 7.33 5.58
C LEU A 21 11.06 8.13 4.58
N ILE A 22 10.51 8.63 3.49
CA ILE A 22 11.23 9.61 2.67
C ILE A 22 11.43 10.89 3.51
N PRO A 23 12.68 11.39 3.67
CA PRO A 23 12.93 12.62 4.40
C PRO A 23 12.15 13.80 3.81
N GLU A 24 11.64 14.69 4.68
CA GLU A 24 10.78 15.80 4.26
C GLU A 24 11.47 16.73 3.25
N ASP A 25 12.76 17.00 3.46
CA ASP A 25 13.59 17.83 2.58
C ASP A 25 13.83 17.23 1.19
N LYS A 26 13.64 15.91 1.03
CA LYS A 26 13.81 15.18 -0.23
C LYS A 26 12.50 14.72 -0.84
N PHE A 27 11.37 14.92 -0.14
CA PHE A 27 10.12 14.29 -0.51
C PHE A 27 9.65 14.72 -1.90
N GLU A 28 9.55 16.04 -2.15
CA GLU A 28 9.06 16.57 -3.43
C GLU A 28 9.97 16.13 -4.59
N SER A 29 11.30 16.23 -4.44
CA SER A 29 12.24 15.82 -5.50
C SER A 29 12.15 14.31 -5.80
N ALA A 30 12.00 13.47 -4.76
CA ALA A 30 11.86 12.02 -4.95
C ALA A 30 10.57 11.64 -5.69
N ILE A 31 9.44 12.31 -5.40
CA ILE A 31 8.19 12.08 -6.11
C ILE A 31 8.28 12.51 -7.58
N CYS A 32 8.83 13.69 -7.85
CA CYS A 32 9.01 14.20 -9.21
C CYS A 32 9.94 13.30 -10.03
N GLU A 33 11.07 12.90 -9.47
CA GLU A 33 12.02 11.99 -10.12
C GLU A 33 11.39 10.62 -10.40
N ALA A 34 10.64 10.06 -9.45
CA ALA A 34 9.92 8.81 -9.67
C ALA A 34 8.92 8.93 -10.83
N TYR A 35 8.17 10.04 -10.91
CA TYR A 35 7.25 10.27 -12.02
C TYR A 35 7.98 10.39 -13.36
N ASP A 36 9.10 11.12 -13.42
CA ASP A 36 9.93 11.29 -14.63
C ASP A 36 10.56 9.99 -15.11
N LEU A 37 10.91 9.09 -14.16
CA LEU A 37 11.35 7.72 -14.44
C LEU A 37 10.23 6.78 -14.90
N GLY A 38 8.98 7.27 -14.92
CA GLY A 38 7.83 6.53 -15.43
C GLY A 38 6.99 5.82 -14.38
N TYR A 39 7.25 5.98 -13.08
CA TYR A 39 6.34 5.49 -12.05
C TYR A 39 4.99 6.21 -12.16
N ARG A 40 3.90 5.44 -12.02
CA ARG A 40 2.53 5.97 -12.08
C ARG A 40 1.68 5.55 -10.88
N GLN A 41 2.19 4.68 -10.02
CA GLN A 41 1.59 4.32 -8.76
C GLN A 41 2.41 4.91 -7.61
N PHE A 42 1.73 5.58 -6.67
CA PHE A 42 2.32 6.14 -5.46
C PHE A 42 1.58 5.60 -4.24
N ASP A 43 2.33 4.92 -3.37
CA ASP A 43 1.80 4.32 -2.15
C ASP A 43 2.13 5.19 -0.94
N THR A 44 1.08 5.64 -0.25
CA THR A 44 1.16 6.38 1.00
C THR A 44 0.27 5.75 2.09
N ALA A 45 0.14 6.40 3.22
CA ALA A 45 -0.80 6.07 4.28
C ALA A 45 -1.04 7.29 5.18
N TRP A 46 -2.21 7.36 5.82
CA TRP A 46 -2.48 8.37 6.84
C TRP A 46 -1.33 8.47 7.87
N ARG A 47 -0.82 7.33 8.29
CA ARG A 47 0.25 7.23 9.29
C ARG A 47 1.61 7.79 8.84
N TYR A 48 1.84 7.95 7.55
CA TYR A 48 3.11 8.49 7.03
C TYR A 48 3.14 10.02 7.10
N HIS A 49 2.01 10.67 7.35
CA HIS A 49 1.84 12.13 7.45
C HIS A 49 2.32 12.89 6.21
N ASN A 50 2.31 12.24 5.05
CA ASN A 50 2.81 12.82 3.79
C ASN A 50 1.78 12.82 2.65
N GLU A 51 0.51 12.50 2.92
CA GLU A 51 -0.57 12.49 1.91
C GLU A 51 -0.72 13.86 1.23
N VAL A 52 -0.75 14.95 2.00
CA VAL A 52 -0.83 16.34 1.48
C VAL A 52 0.42 16.69 0.67
N ALA A 53 1.61 16.30 1.16
CA ALA A 53 2.88 16.56 0.47
C ALA A 53 2.95 15.81 -0.86
N LEU A 54 2.43 14.57 -0.94
CA LEU A 54 2.37 13.79 -2.18
C LEU A 54 1.54 14.51 -3.25
N VAL A 55 0.32 14.93 -2.91
CA VAL A 55 -0.55 15.63 -3.85
C VAL A 55 0.07 16.97 -4.27
N LYS A 56 0.67 17.69 -3.33
CA LYS A 56 1.35 18.98 -3.63
C LYS A 56 2.52 18.77 -4.59
N ALA A 57 3.38 17.77 -4.36
CA ALA A 57 4.52 17.47 -5.23
C ALA A 57 4.07 17.15 -6.66
N LEU A 58 3.09 16.25 -6.82
CA LEU A 58 2.56 15.89 -8.14
C LEU A 58 1.91 17.07 -8.86
N LYS A 59 1.13 17.91 -8.17
CA LYS A 59 0.53 19.13 -8.74
C LYS A 59 1.59 20.15 -9.16
N ASN A 60 2.60 20.39 -8.33
CA ASN A 60 3.69 21.31 -8.64
C ASN A 60 4.48 20.84 -9.88
N HIS A 61 4.55 19.52 -10.09
CA HIS A 61 5.20 18.91 -11.26
C HIS A 61 4.28 18.84 -12.50
N ASN A 62 3.12 19.52 -12.50
CA ASN A 62 2.14 19.54 -13.57
C ASN A 62 1.60 18.17 -14.00
N VAL A 63 1.59 17.20 -13.08
CA VAL A 63 1.02 15.87 -13.33
C VAL A 63 -0.51 15.99 -13.37
N LYS A 64 -1.17 15.24 -14.26
CA LYS A 64 -2.63 15.13 -14.27
C LYS A 64 -3.08 14.03 -13.31
N ARG A 65 -4.23 14.21 -12.67
CA ARG A 65 -4.77 13.23 -11.72
C ARG A 65 -4.98 11.85 -12.33
N GLU A 66 -5.47 11.81 -13.55
CA GLU A 66 -5.74 10.60 -14.31
C GLU A 66 -4.48 9.83 -14.74
N ASP A 67 -3.30 10.47 -14.71
CA ASP A 67 -2.04 9.84 -15.08
C ASP A 67 -1.41 9.02 -13.94
N VAL A 68 -1.98 9.11 -12.73
CA VAL A 68 -1.42 8.46 -11.55
C VAL A 68 -2.45 7.65 -10.77
N PHE A 69 -1.97 6.60 -10.15
CA PHE A 69 -2.69 5.72 -9.24
C PHE A 69 -2.20 5.96 -7.81
N ILE A 70 -3.08 6.36 -6.90
CA ILE A 70 -2.72 6.67 -5.52
C ILE A 70 -3.33 5.65 -4.58
N THR A 71 -2.46 4.99 -3.79
CA THR A 71 -2.84 4.11 -2.70
C THR A 71 -2.66 4.81 -1.36
N THR A 72 -3.67 4.73 -0.49
CA THR A 72 -3.53 5.12 0.92
C THR A 72 -4.10 4.06 1.85
N LYS A 73 -3.88 4.22 3.16
CA LYS A 73 -4.23 3.22 4.16
C LYS A 73 -4.75 3.86 5.43
N VAL A 74 -5.84 3.31 6.01
CA VAL A 74 -6.34 3.66 7.34
C VAL A 74 -5.91 2.62 8.36
N ASN A 75 -5.59 3.10 9.55
CA ASN A 75 -5.17 2.27 10.68
C ASN A 75 -5.96 2.66 11.93
N ALA A 76 -6.02 1.78 12.92
CA ALA A 76 -6.58 2.06 14.24
C ALA A 76 -5.95 3.30 14.89
N ASP A 77 -4.68 3.59 14.62
CA ASP A 77 -3.98 4.79 15.10
C ASP A 77 -4.70 6.08 14.71
N ALA A 78 -5.29 6.11 13.52
CA ALA A 78 -6.04 7.25 13.01
C ALA A 78 -7.25 7.61 13.87
N LEU A 79 -7.73 6.70 14.71
CA LEU A 79 -8.85 6.93 15.64
C LEU A 79 -8.41 7.62 16.94
N TYR A 80 -7.10 7.65 17.22
CA TYR A 80 -6.54 8.07 18.51
C TYR A 80 -5.46 9.15 18.30
N LYS A 81 -5.81 10.32 17.90
CA LYS A 81 -4.95 11.42 17.42
C LYS A 81 -3.69 11.76 18.26
N HIS A 82 -3.52 11.17 19.46
CA HIS A 82 -2.38 11.49 20.33
C HIS A 82 -1.64 10.22 20.78
N PRO A 83 -0.33 10.10 20.51
CA PRO A 83 0.45 8.89 20.82
C PRO A 83 0.48 8.54 22.31
N TYR A 84 0.40 9.53 23.23
CA TYR A 84 0.38 9.30 24.67
C TYR A 84 -0.94 8.69 25.19
N TYR A 85 -2.05 8.86 24.47
CA TYR A 85 -3.34 8.28 24.85
C TYR A 85 -3.69 7.01 24.09
N TYR A 86 -2.86 6.64 23.11
CA TYR A 86 -3.10 5.51 22.23
C TYR A 86 -3.31 4.20 22.99
N GLY A 87 -2.36 3.82 23.84
CA GLY A 87 -2.43 2.57 24.61
C GLY A 87 -3.62 2.54 25.59
N TRP A 88 -3.84 3.63 26.30
CA TRP A 88 -4.91 3.71 27.33
C TRP A 88 -6.31 3.73 26.71
N ARG A 89 -6.50 4.49 25.62
CA ARG A 89 -7.80 4.54 24.92
C ARG A 89 -8.10 3.27 24.16
N MET A 90 -7.11 2.60 23.59
CA MET A 90 -7.31 1.27 23.02
C MET A 90 -7.77 0.24 24.03
N ILE A 91 -7.18 0.24 25.23
CA ILE A 91 -7.58 -0.66 26.33
C ILE A 91 -9.05 -0.39 26.72
N GLN A 92 -9.45 0.86 26.72
CA GLN A 92 -10.83 1.25 27.02
C GLN A 92 -11.78 1.19 25.82
N ASN A 93 -11.25 0.89 24.61
CA ASN A 93 -12.01 0.88 23.35
C ASN A 93 -12.80 2.18 23.11
N ILE A 94 -12.23 3.33 23.51
CA ILE A 94 -12.82 4.67 23.36
C ILE A 94 -12.09 5.40 22.24
N PRO A 95 -12.62 5.42 21.01
CA PRO A 95 -11.99 6.17 19.91
C PRO A 95 -12.18 7.68 20.15
N TYR A 96 -11.18 8.44 19.76
CA TYR A 96 -11.21 9.91 19.75
C TYR A 96 -12.18 10.43 18.66
N ARG A 97 -12.28 9.72 17.54
CA ARG A 97 -13.15 10.04 16.41
C ARG A 97 -13.69 8.77 15.75
N THR A 98 -14.67 8.91 14.87
CA THR A 98 -15.22 7.78 14.13
C THR A 98 -14.25 7.29 13.06
N ILE A 99 -14.45 6.06 12.60
CA ILE A 99 -13.68 5.48 11.49
C ILE A 99 -13.91 6.29 10.20
N GLU A 100 -15.16 6.69 9.98
CA GLU A 100 -15.53 7.50 8.82
C GLU A 100 -14.78 8.82 8.80
N ASN A 101 -14.68 9.52 9.94
CA ASN A 101 -13.92 10.77 10.02
C ASN A 101 -12.41 10.56 9.75
N ALA A 102 -11.86 9.40 10.10
CA ALA A 102 -10.47 9.08 9.80
C ALA A 102 -10.25 8.83 8.30
N ILE A 103 -11.22 8.19 7.64
CA ILE A 103 -11.19 7.99 6.18
C ILE A 103 -11.39 9.32 5.46
N GLU A 104 -12.35 10.14 5.91
CA GLU A 104 -12.59 11.49 5.36
C GLU A 104 -11.34 12.36 5.41
N GLU A 105 -10.59 12.35 6.51
CA GLU A 105 -9.34 13.13 6.60
C GLU A 105 -8.33 12.71 5.52
N SER A 106 -8.14 11.42 5.27
CA SER A 106 -7.26 10.96 4.19
C SER A 106 -7.78 11.33 2.81
N LEU A 107 -9.11 11.24 2.60
CA LEU A 107 -9.72 11.69 1.33
C LEU A 107 -9.55 13.20 1.12
N ASP A 108 -9.64 14.01 2.18
CA ASP A 108 -9.39 15.45 2.12
C ASP A 108 -7.91 15.77 1.92
N ASN A 109 -7.00 15.06 2.58
CA ASN A 109 -5.56 15.20 2.40
C ASN A 109 -5.12 14.89 0.97
N LEU A 110 -5.77 13.89 0.33
CA LEU A 110 -5.51 13.46 -1.04
C LEU A 110 -6.41 14.13 -2.07
N LYS A 111 -7.13 15.18 -1.69
CA LYS A 111 -8.10 15.85 -2.56
C LYS A 111 -7.45 16.42 -3.83
N TRP A 112 -7.51 15.62 -4.86
CA TRP A 112 -7.07 15.95 -6.21
C TRP A 112 -7.94 15.18 -7.22
N GLY A 113 -9.11 15.72 -7.51
CA GLY A 113 -10.24 15.03 -8.14
C GLY A 113 -11.20 14.49 -7.08
N ASP A 114 -12.12 13.62 -7.51
CA ASP A 114 -13.25 13.18 -6.69
C ASP A 114 -13.05 11.80 -6.05
N TYR A 115 -11.89 11.17 -6.26
CA TYR A 115 -11.63 9.80 -5.84
C TYR A 115 -10.18 9.54 -5.41
N VAL A 116 -10.00 8.48 -4.62
CA VAL A 116 -8.72 7.79 -4.39
C VAL A 116 -8.77 6.43 -5.10
N ASP A 117 -7.66 6.00 -5.72
CA ASP A 117 -7.66 4.78 -6.54
C ASP A 117 -7.75 3.51 -5.69
N LEU A 118 -6.95 3.40 -4.64
CA LEU A 118 -6.96 2.24 -3.74
C LEU A 118 -6.86 2.69 -2.28
N PHE A 119 -7.74 2.18 -1.45
CA PHE A 119 -7.73 2.44 -0.02
C PHE A 119 -7.67 1.11 0.76
N LEU A 120 -6.63 0.94 1.58
CA LEU A 120 -6.39 -0.28 2.33
C LEU A 120 -6.72 -0.13 3.82
N VAL A 121 -7.21 -1.20 4.44
CA VAL A 121 -7.05 -1.39 5.87
C VAL A 121 -5.59 -1.78 6.14
N HIS A 122 -4.86 -0.95 6.87
CA HIS A 122 -3.39 -1.02 6.98
C HIS A 122 -2.89 -2.29 7.68
N PHE A 123 -3.61 -2.77 8.71
CA PHE A 123 -3.28 -3.99 9.45
C PHE A 123 -4.54 -4.65 9.99
N PRO A 124 -4.53 -5.98 10.23
CA PRO A 124 -5.64 -6.71 10.86
C PRO A 124 -5.69 -6.50 12.38
N TRP A 125 -5.56 -5.24 12.84
CA TRP A 125 -5.66 -4.87 14.25
C TRP A 125 -7.11 -4.74 14.71
N PRO A 126 -7.37 -4.59 16.00
CA PRO A 126 -8.73 -4.40 16.48
C PRO A 126 -9.52 -3.40 15.63
N MET A 127 -10.79 -3.69 15.36
CA MET A 127 -11.68 -2.90 14.51
C MET A 127 -11.45 -3.00 12.98
N PHE A 128 -10.58 -3.87 12.48
CA PHE A 128 -10.35 -4.01 11.03
C PHE A 128 -11.63 -4.30 10.24
N MET A 129 -12.55 -5.11 10.77
CA MET A 129 -13.85 -5.40 10.15
C MET A 129 -14.70 -4.13 10.03
N LYS A 130 -14.72 -3.28 11.09
CA LYS A 130 -15.44 -2.01 11.07
C LYS A 130 -14.81 -1.03 10.08
N MET A 131 -13.46 -1.02 9.98
CA MET A 131 -12.74 -0.20 8.99
C MET A 131 -13.08 -0.64 7.57
N TYR A 132 -13.07 -1.94 7.31
CA TYR A 132 -13.40 -2.47 5.99
C TYR A 132 -14.84 -2.15 5.60
N LYS A 133 -15.79 -2.30 6.54
CA LYS A 133 -17.20 -1.90 6.35
C LYS A 133 -17.35 -0.40 6.04
N ALA A 134 -16.55 0.43 6.67
CA ALA A 134 -16.55 1.87 6.39
C ALA A 134 -15.97 2.15 4.98
N LEU A 135 -14.86 1.51 4.59
CA LEU A 135 -14.31 1.63 3.24
C LEU A 135 -15.32 1.16 2.16
N ASP A 136 -16.06 0.08 2.40
CA ASP A 136 -17.14 -0.38 1.51
C ASP A 136 -18.17 0.72 1.26
N LYS A 137 -18.56 1.47 2.30
CA LYS A 137 -19.50 2.60 2.17
C LYS A 137 -18.95 3.69 1.22
N PHE A 138 -17.68 4.09 1.39
CA PHE A 138 -17.05 5.10 0.53
C PHE A 138 -16.82 4.61 -0.90
N TYR A 139 -16.52 3.32 -1.06
CA TYR A 139 -16.45 2.66 -2.36
C TYR A 139 -17.79 2.72 -3.11
N LYS A 140 -18.89 2.36 -2.44
CA LYS A 140 -20.25 2.45 -3.02
C LYS A 140 -20.68 3.87 -3.36
N GLN A 141 -20.08 4.88 -2.72
CA GLN A 141 -20.27 6.29 -3.04
C GLN A 141 -19.41 6.78 -4.24
N GLY A 142 -18.54 5.92 -4.78
CA GLY A 142 -17.63 6.27 -5.87
C GLY A 142 -16.42 7.13 -5.46
N ARG A 143 -16.22 7.37 -4.15
CA ARG A 143 -15.09 8.16 -3.63
C ARG A 143 -13.78 7.37 -3.54
N ILE A 144 -13.88 6.06 -3.60
CA ILE A 144 -12.76 5.11 -3.64
C ILE A 144 -13.01 4.17 -4.81
N ARG A 145 -12.02 3.97 -5.69
CA ARG A 145 -12.15 3.12 -6.88
C ARG A 145 -11.94 1.64 -6.57
N ALA A 146 -11.09 1.33 -5.60
CA ALA A 146 -10.84 -0.04 -5.12
C ALA A 146 -10.55 -0.05 -3.62
N ILE A 147 -11.02 -1.06 -2.91
CA ILE A 147 -10.70 -1.28 -1.49
C ILE A 147 -9.93 -2.57 -1.31
N GLY A 148 -9.02 -2.56 -0.34
CA GLY A 148 -8.17 -3.72 -0.08
C GLY A 148 -7.68 -3.75 1.38
N VAL A 149 -6.68 -4.58 1.60
CA VAL A 149 -6.13 -4.85 2.93
C VAL A 149 -4.60 -4.93 2.87
N SER A 150 -3.95 -4.81 4.04
CA SER A 150 -2.52 -4.99 4.16
C SER A 150 -2.19 -5.90 5.34
N SER A 151 -1.28 -6.86 5.12
CA SER A 151 -0.81 -7.86 6.10
C SER A 151 -1.92 -8.80 6.61
N PHE A 152 -2.94 -9.07 5.80
CA PHE A 152 -4.03 -9.95 6.15
C PHE A 152 -3.70 -11.42 5.81
N LEU A 153 -3.94 -12.29 6.78
CA LEU A 153 -3.88 -13.74 6.62
C LEU A 153 -5.27 -14.30 6.23
N PRO A 154 -5.36 -15.55 5.74
CA PRO A 154 -6.64 -16.13 5.31
C PRO A 154 -7.79 -16.00 6.33
N PRO A 155 -7.63 -16.25 7.64
CA PRO A 155 -8.73 -16.06 8.59
C PRO A 155 -9.23 -14.62 8.67
N HIS A 156 -8.35 -13.62 8.53
CA HIS A 156 -8.75 -12.22 8.54
C HIS A 156 -9.57 -11.86 7.30
N ILE A 157 -9.17 -12.39 6.12
CA ILE A 157 -9.87 -12.15 4.85
C ILE A 157 -11.26 -12.83 4.89
N GLU A 158 -11.34 -14.05 5.39
CA GLU A 158 -12.63 -14.74 5.52
C GLU A 158 -13.60 -14.01 6.47
N ALA A 159 -13.09 -13.43 7.57
CA ALA A 159 -13.91 -12.66 8.51
C ALA A 159 -14.54 -11.40 7.87
N LEU A 160 -13.93 -10.83 6.82
CA LEU A 160 -14.49 -9.66 6.14
C LEU A 160 -15.85 -9.93 5.50
N LYS A 161 -16.15 -11.19 5.14
CA LYS A 161 -17.44 -11.59 4.56
C LYS A 161 -18.63 -11.37 5.51
N GLU A 162 -18.37 -11.25 6.80
CA GLU A 162 -19.43 -10.95 7.79
C GLU A 162 -19.90 -9.49 7.73
N VAL A 163 -19.12 -8.60 7.10
CA VAL A 163 -19.37 -7.16 7.13
C VAL A 163 -19.45 -6.51 5.74
N SER A 164 -19.04 -7.20 4.68
CA SER A 164 -19.07 -6.70 3.30
C SER A 164 -19.10 -7.85 2.30
N ASP A 165 -19.86 -7.67 1.20
CA ASP A 165 -19.88 -8.58 0.05
C ASP A 165 -18.72 -8.30 -0.93
N ILE A 166 -17.94 -7.23 -0.70
CA ILE A 166 -16.84 -6.86 -1.57
C ILE A 166 -15.59 -7.65 -1.15
N VAL A 167 -15.04 -8.40 -2.10
CA VAL A 167 -13.75 -9.07 -1.94
C VAL A 167 -12.63 -8.01 -2.02
N PRO A 168 -11.63 -8.02 -1.11
CA PRO A 168 -10.50 -7.11 -1.23
C PRO A 168 -9.88 -7.17 -2.64
N ALA A 169 -9.65 -6.01 -3.25
CA ALA A 169 -9.04 -5.96 -4.57
C ALA A 169 -7.53 -6.27 -4.49
N VAL A 170 -6.89 -5.86 -3.39
CA VAL A 170 -5.46 -6.03 -3.14
C VAL A 170 -5.24 -6.50 -1.70
N ASN A 171 -4.25 -7.39 -1.50
CA ASN A 171 -3.62 -7.63 -0.21
C ASN A 171 -2.13 -7.28 -0.33
N GLN A 172 -1.69 -6.24 0.38
CA GLN A 172 -0.30 -5.79 0.41
C GLN A 172 0.41 -6.40 1.62
N PHE A 173 1.51 -7.15 1.42
CA PHE A 173 2.25 -7.75 2.53
C PHE A 173 3.74 -7.93 2.20
N GLU A 174 4.53 -8.22 3.23
CA GLU A 174 5.97 -8.41 3.07
C GLU A 174 6.26 -9.63 2.20
N ILE A 175 6.98 -9.39 1.08
CA ILE A 175 7.48 -10.45 0.21
C ILE A 175 8.93 -10.15 -0.15
N SER A 176 9.81 -11.12 0.10
CA SER A 176 11.24 -11.02 -0.23
C SER A 176 11.80 -12.40 -0.57
N PRO A 177 13.01 -12.52 -1.10
CA PRO A 177 13.68 -13.81 -1.28
C PRO A 177 13.82 -14.63 0.01
N LEU A 178 13.84 -13.97 1.19
CA LEU A 178 13.89 -14.61 2.50
C LEU A 178 12.51 -14.96 3.06
N ASN A 179 11.46 -14.33 2.53
CA ASN A 179 10.08 -14.55 2.95
C ASN A 179 9.16 -14.59 1.72
N THR A 180 9.12 -15.73 1.06
CA THR A 180 8.47 -15.86 -0.26
C THR A 180 6.95 -15.94 -0.21
N GLN A 181 6.33 -16.18 0.94
CA GLN A 181 4.87 -16.18 1.18
C GLN A 181 4.04 -16.98 0.16
N LYS A 182 4.58 -18.07 -0.40
CA LYS A 182 3.98 -18.82 -1.52
C LYS A 182 2.54 -19.23 -1.27
N GLU A 183 2.24 -19.70 -0.07
CA GLU A 183 0.89 -20.16 0.30
C GLU A 183 -0.10 -18.99 0.38
N LEU A 184 0.31 -17.86 0.96
CA LEU A 184 -0.52 -16.67 1.06
C LEU A 184 -0.74 -16.04 -0.33
N ILE A 185 0.30 -15.99 -1.17
CA ILE A 185 0.18 -15.54 -2.57
C ILE A 185 -0.84 -16.38 -3.31
N LYS A 186 -0.69 -17.73 -3.24
CA LYS A 186 -1.62 -18.64 -3.89
C LYS A 186 -3.06 -18.46 -3.38
N TYR A 187 -3.24 -18.36 -2.06
CA TYR A 187 -4.56 -18.13 -1.47
C TYR A 187 -5.19 -16.84 -2.01
N CYS A 188 -4.45 -15.72 -2.06
CA CYS A 188 -4.95 -14.46 -2.60
C CYS A 188 -5.34 -14.60 -4.08
N GLN A 189 -4.48 -15.20 -4.90
CA GLN A 189 -4.73 -15.40 -6.33
C GLN A 189 -5.95 -16.30 -6.58
N ASP A 190 -6.12 -17.38 -5.83
CA ASP A 190 -7.29 -18.28 -5.91
C ASP A 190 -8.61 -17.55 -5.56
N LYS A 191 -8.54 -16.45 -4.79
CA LYS A 191 -9.68 -15.59 -4.44
C LYS A 191 -9.86 -14.39 -5.37
N GLY A 192 -9.02 -14.24 -6.38
CA GLY A 192 -9.01 -13.08 -7.27
C GLY A 192 -8.51 -11.80 -6.60
N ILE A 193 -7.74 -11.92 -5.51
CA ILE A 193 -7.12 -10.79 -4.79
C ILE A 193 -5.73 -10.58 -5.38
N ALA A 194 -5.46 -9.39 -5.91
CA ALA A 194 -4.13 -9.04 -6.37
C ALA A 194 -3.16 -8.93 -5.19
N VAL A 195 -1.92 -9.34 -5.41
CA VAL A 195 -0.87 -9.32 -4.40
C VAL A 195 0.07 -8.16 -4.66
N GLU A 196 0.33 -7.35 -3.64
CA GLU A 196 1.29 -6.25 -3.67
C GLU A 196 2.38 -6.50 -2.64
N ALA A 197 3.66 -6.41 -3.06
CA ALA A 197 4.81 -6.64 -2.21
C ALA A 197 5.21 -5.34 -1.49
N MET A 198 5.46 -5.41 -0.20
CA MET A 198 6.09 -4.34 0.57
C MET A 198 7.34 -4.84 1.29
N SER A 199 8.21 -3.93 1.71
CA SER A 199 9.41 -4.22 2.55
C SER A 199 10.34 -5.30 1.96
N THR A 200 10.47 -5.36 0.64
CA THR A 200 11.27 -6.37 -0.05
C THR A 200 12.77 -6.25 0.28
N PHE A 201 13.27 -5.02 0.44
CA PHE A 201 14.70 -4.71 0.62
C PHE A 201 15.04 -4.10 1.98
N SER A 202 14.08 -3.92 2.86
CA SER A 202 14.28 -3.39 4.20
C SER A 202 13.49 -4.20 5.21
N HIS A 203 13.93 -4.19 6.46
CA HIS A 203 13.13 -4.72 7.55
C HIS A 203 11.92 -3.80 7.81
N PHE A 204 10.83 -4.39 8.26
CA PHE A 204 9.63 -3.63 8.62
C PHE A 204 9.97 -2.52 9.62
N ARG A 205 9.57 -1.28 9.32
CA ARG A 205 9.86 -0.05 10.08
C ARG A 205 11.34 0.34 10.16
N SER A 206 12.19 -0.16 9.26
CA SER A 206 13.59 0.20 9.18
C SER A 206 13.94 0.67 7.77
N LEU A 207 14.89 1.60 7.66
CA LEU A 207 15.53 1.95 6.38
C LEU A 207 16.79 1.11 6.13
N GLU A 208 17.19 0.27 7.10
CA GLU A 208 18.35 -0.59 6.93
C GLU A 208 18.07 -1.59 5.81
N PRO A 209 18.91 -1.62 4.77
CA PRO A 209 18.77 -2.57 3.70
C PRO A 209 19.04 -3.98 4.21
N ARG A 210 18.32 -4.96 3.67
CA ARG A 210 18.57 -6.39 3.91
C ARG A 210 19.83 -6.81 3.17
N GLN A 211 20.99 -6.66 3.83
CA GLN A 211 22.28 -7.02 3.24
C GLN A 211 22.32 -8.48 2.80
N GLU A 212 21.72 -9.38 3.56
CA GLU A 212 21.58 -10.79 3.25
C GLU A 212 20.84 -11.08 1.91
N ILE A 213 20.09 -10.12 1.39
CA ILE A 213 19.46 -10.19 0.05
C ILE A 213 20.39 -9.53 -0.99
N ILE A 214 20.84 -8.31 -0.69
CA ILE A 214 21.60 -7.48 -1.65
C ILE A 214 22.97 -8.09 -1.92
N GLU A 215 23.58 -8.70 -0.90
CA GLU A 215 24.91 -9.31 -0.97
C GLU A 215 24.91 -10.81 -1.22
N ASN A 216 23.73 -11.42 -1.40
CA ASN A 216 23.60 -12.85 -1.64
C ASN A 216 24.32 -13.27 -2.94
N ASP A 217 25.19 -14.28 -2.85
CA ASP A 217 26.06 -14.69 -3.98
C ASP A 217 25.26 -15.22 -5.17
N ILE A 218 24.14 -15.90 -4.93
CA ILE A 218 23.26 -16.38 -6.02
C ILE A 218 22.64 -15.18 -6.75
N ILE A 219 22.13 -14.20 -6.00
CA ILE A 219 21.51 -13.01 -6.59
C ILE A 219 22.58 -12.18 -7.34
N LYS A 220 23.79 -12.04 -6.77
CA LYS A 220 24.93 -11.37 -7.41
C LYS A 220 25.31 -12.05 -8.72
N SER A 221 25.45 -13.38 -8.74
CA SER A 221 25.79 -14.12 -9.96
C SER A 221 24.77 -13.92 -11.08
N ILE A 222 23.47 -13.87 -10.73
CA ILE A 222 22.40 -13.56 -11.69
C ILE A 222 22.50 -12.11 -12.16
N ALA A 223 22.77 -11.17 -11.23
CA ALA A 223 22.93 -9.76 -11.55
C ALA A 223 24.07 -9.52 -12.54
N GLU A 224 25.22 -10.14 -12.34
CA GLU A 224 26.36 -10.11 -13.24
C GLU A 224 26.00 -10.66 -14.63
N LYS A 225 25.38 -11.84 -14.67
CA LYS A 225 24.93 -12.48 -15.93
C LYS A 225 24.06 -11.56 -16.77
N TYR A 226 23.14 -10.83 -16.13
CA TYR A 226 22.20 -9.95 -16.83
C TYR A 226 22.64 -8.49 -16.87
N ARG A 227 23.81 -8.15 -16.32
CA ARG A 227 24.33 -6.77 -16.21
C ARG A 227 23.31 -5.83 -15.54
N LYS A 228 22.74 -6.28 -14.43
CA LYS A 228 21.73 -5.57 -13.62
C LYS A 228 22.19 -5.51 -12.17
N SER A 229 21.57 -4.61 -11.38
CA SER A 229 21.79 -4.63 -9.94
C SER A 229 21.02 -5.79 -9.28
N THR A 230 21.46 -6.22 -8.09
CA THR A 230 20.76 -7.23 -7.29
C THR A 230 19.33 -6.81 -6.97
N VAL A 231 19.10 -5.52 -6.73
CA VAL A 231 17.76 -4.93 -6.55
C VAL A 231 16.89 -5.15 -7.80
N GLN A 232 17.41 -4.87 -8.99
CA GLN A 232 16.68 -5.08 -10.25
C GLN A 232 16.35 -6.56 -10.49
N ILE A 233 17.21 -7.48 -10.09
CA ILE A 233 16.95 -8.94 -10.19
C ILE A 233 15.80 -9.34 -9.30
N VAL A 234 15.78 -8.89 -8.04
CA VAL A 234 14.71 -9.23 -7.09
C VAL A 234 13.38 -8.61 -7.51
N LEU A 235 13.36 -7.34 -7.95
CA LEU A 235 12.16 -6.72 -8.50
C LEU A 235 11.65 -7.48 -9.73
N ARG A 236 12.55 -7.89 -10.63
CA ARG A 236 12.17 -8.69 -11.80
C ARG A 236 11.61 -10.05 -11.42
N TRP A 237 12.15 -10.70 -10.40
CA TRP A 237 11.64 -11.97 -9.88
C TRP A 237 10.20 -11.85 -9.37
N LEU A 238 9.87 -10.79 -8.61
CA LEU A 238 8.50 -10.51 -8.18
C LEU A 238 7.58 -10.16 -9.36
N TYR A 239 8.05 -9.28 -10.23
CA TYR A 239 7.30 -8.85 -11.41
C TYR A 239 6.84 -10.02 -12.29
N GLN A 240 7.71 -11.03 -12.49
CA GLN A 240 7.41 -12.23 -13.29
C GLN A 240 6.36 -13.14 -12.64
N GLN A 241 6.10 -13.00 -11.35
CA GLN A 241 5.06 -13.73 -10.62
C GLN A 241 3.72 -13.01 -10.61
N ASN A 242 3.58 -11.94 -11.41
CA ASN A 242 2.37 -11.11 -11.45
C ASN A 242 2.07 -10.43 -10.12
N ILE A 243 3.12 -10.10 -9.35
CA ILE A 243 3.05 -9.36 -8.10
C ILE A 243 3.22 -7.87 -8.40
N ILE A 244 2.42 -7.03 -7.76
CA ILE A 244 2.55 -5.57 -7.77
C ILE A 244 3.70 -5.19 -6.84
N LEU A 245 4.51 -4.19 -7.19
CA LEU A 245 5.75 -3.81 -6.52
C LEU A 245 5.66 -2.39 -6.00
#